data_05792431c51e23756b5a66e99588fd20
#
_entry.id   05792431c51e23756b5a66e99588fd20
#
_cell.length_a   1.000
_cell.length_b   1.000
_cell.length_c   1.000
_cell.angle_alpha   90.00
_cell.angle_beta   90.00
_cell.angle_gamma   90.00
#
_symmetry.space_group_name_H-M   'P 1'
#
loop_
_entity.id
_entity.type
_entity.pdbx_description
1 polymer ?
#
loop_
_entity_poly.entity_id
_entity_poly.type
_entity_poly.pdbx_seq_one_letter_code
_entity_poly.pdbx_strand_id
1 'polypeptide(L)'
;ATIINDAPIVIDPKLTGNKLWEPKNYDGRFDGPMTMRRALERSKNLVSVRIMQAITPQYAQQFIQKFGFMPDKHPAVLPIALGAGSVTPWQMMSAYAVFANGGYRVQPYLIERVTDVNGRTLMRATNRIAGDEAIRVLSDRNAYTMYSLLHGVAVRGTAARATRILKRQDIAGKTGTSNDAHDAWFCGFAGNLVAATWMGYDTPKPLGARETGGGLSLPIWIEFMQDALKGQPEYTRIMPSSVVEVNGEIFYREPIDGAPLPVENTPQAAQPQPMKDLIRDQIF
;
A
#
# COMPACT_ATOMS: atom_id res chain seq x y z
N ALA A 1 9.32 15.16 1.35
CA ALA A 1 9.08 14.68 2.72
C ALA A 1 8.05 15.55 3.44
N THR A 2 6.77 15.24 3.24
CA THR A 2 5.68 15.95 3.91
C THR A 2 5.70 15.62 5.40
N ILE A 3 5.66 16.67 6.24
CA ILE A 3 5.61 16.53 7.71
C ILE A 3 4.15 16.63 8.18
N ILE A 4 3.74 15.65 8.99
CA ILE A 4 2.40 15.58 9.57
C ILE A 4 2.52 15.38 11.07
N ASN A 5 1.64 16.03 11.83
CA ASN A 5 1.70 15.98 13.28
C ASN A 5 0.98 14.73 13.82
N ASP A 6 1.72 13.86 14.51
CA ASP A 6 1.17 12.73 15.27
C ASP A 6 0.72 13.25 16.67
N ALA A 7 -0.50 13.75 16.74
CA ALA A 7 -1.09 14.34 17.93
C ALA A 7 -2.58 13.93 18.04
N PRO A 8 -3.20 14.05 19.22
CA PRO A 8 -4.63 13.80 19.38
C PRO A 8 -5.47 14.54 18.34
N ILE A 9 -6.56 13.94 17.92
CA ILE A 9 -7.46 14.48 16.91
C ILE A 9 -8.90 14.42 17.42
N VAL A 10 -9.60 15.53 17.31
CA VAL A 10 -11.05 15.59 17.53
C VAL A 10 -11.74 15.52 16.19
N ILE A 11 -12.63 14.55 16.03
CA ILE A 11 -13.37 14.34 14.78
C ILE A 11 -14.82 14.70 15.02
N ASP A 12 -15.35 15.58 14.13
CA ASP A 12 -16.78 15.91 14.15
C ASP A 12 -17.61 14.62 13.92
N PRO A 13 -18.51 14.25 14.84
CA PRO A 13 -19.36 13.07 14.68
C PRO A 13 -20.12 13.02 13.35
N LYS A 14 -20.44 14.15 12.75
CA LYS A 14 -21.08 14.21 11.42
C LYS A 14 -20.26 13.55 10.33
N LEU A 15 -18.92 13.52 10.45
CA LEU A 15 -18.01 12.89 9.50
C LEU A 15 -17.91 11.36 9.69
N THR A 16 -18.49 10.83 10.75
CA THR A 16 -18.47 9.41 11.14
C THR A 16 -19.88 8.81 11.27
N GLY A 17 -20.88 9.44 10.63
CA GLY A 17 -22.27 8.97 10.70
C GLY A 17 -22.91 9.17 12.07
N ASN A 18 -22.61 10.30 12.73
CA ASN A 18 -23.05 10.67 14.08
C ASN A 18 -22.58 9.71 15.18
N LYS A 19 -21.50 8.95 14.94
CA LYS A 19 -20.88 8.09 15.95
C LYS A 19 -19.61 8.74 16.46
N LEU A 20 -19.44 8.75 17.77
CA LEU A 20 -18.16 9.17 18.36
C LEU A 20 -17.06 8.21 17.91
N TRP A 21 -16.01 8.73 17.31
CA TRP A 21 -14.84 7.97 16.92
C TRP A 21 -13.58 8.69 17.34
N GLU A 22 -12.85 8.07 18.25
CA GLU A 22 -11.60 8.57 18.82
C GLU A 22 -10.46 7.65 18.40
N PRO A 23 -9.85 7.87 17.21
CA PRO A 23 -8.72 7.06 16.79
C PRO A 23 -7.52 7.25 17.74
N LYS A 24 -6.81 6.16 18.00
CA LYS A 24 -5.59 6.16 18.81
C LYS A 24 -4.47 5.43 18.07
N ASN A 25 -3.23 5.80 18.35
CA ASN A 25 -2.09 4.99 17.95
C ASN A 25 -2.11 3.68 18.74
N TYR A 26 -1.62 2.60 18.12
CA TYR A 26 -1.57 1.29 18.78
C TYR A 26 -0.75 1.30 20.09
N ASP A 27 0.36 2.07 20.09
CA ASP A 27 1.24 2.24 21.25
C ASP A 27 0.72 3.26 22.28
N GLY A 28 -0.42 3.92 22.01
CA GLY A 28 -1.00 4.97 22.85
C GLY A 28 -0.17 6.25 22.94
N ARG A 29 0.91 6.39 22.15
CA ARG A 29 1.85 7.52 22.21
C ARG A 29 1.67 8.47 21.04
N PHE A 30 2.04 9.72 21.27
CA PHE A 30 2.07 10.78 20.26
C PHE A 30 3.52 11.23 20.08
N ASP A 31 4.02 11.17 18.87
CA ASP A 31 5.43 11.48 18.58
C ASP A 31 5.62 12.90 18.00
N GLY A 32 4.53 13.68 17.86
CA GLY A 32 4.58 15.04 17.31
C GLY A 32 4.82 15.08 15.79
N PRO A 33 5.40 16.19 15.27
CA PRO A 33 5.68 16.34 13.84
C PRO A 33 6.67 15.28 13.33
N MET A 34 6.31 14.58 12.26
CA MET A 34 7.15 13.56 11.64
C MET A 34 6.91 13.47 10.14
N THR A 35 7.87 12.90 9.39
CA THR A 35 7.68 12.65 7.97
C THR A 35 6.67 11.52 7.74
N MET A 36 5.99 11.54 6.60
CA MET A 36 5.08 10.44 6.19
C MET A 36 5.80 9.09 6.17
N ARG A 37 7.07 9.06 5.77
CA ARG A 37 7.91 7.86 5.80
C ARG A 37 7.97 7.27 7.21
N ARG A 38 8.37 8.09 8.17
CA ARG A 38 8.51 7.65 9.58
C ARG A 38 7.16 7.24 10.17
N ALA A 39 6.08 7.94 9.80
CA ALA A 39 4.74 7.58 10.22
C ALA A 39 4.30 6.21 9.67
N LEU A 40 4.60 5.91 8.40
CA LEU A 40 4.29 4.62 7.80
C LEU A 40 5.17 3.51 8.38
N GLU A 41 6.46 3.73 8.59
CA GLU A 41 7.40 2.80 9.22
C GLU A 41 6.93 2.40 10.62
N ARG A 42 6.39 3.36 11.40
CA ARG A 42 5.86 3.15 12.75
C ARG A 42 4.37 2.80 12.77
N SER A 43 3.71 2.81 11.62
CA SER A 43 2.28 2.54 11.50
C SER A 43 1.41 3.46 12.40
N LYS A 44 1.67 4.78 12.33
CA LYS A 44 0.96 5.79 13.14
C LYS A 44 -0.44 6.05 12.58
N ASN A 45 -1.44 5.65 13.35
CA ASN A 45 -2.85 5.74 12.96
C ASN A 45 -3.31 7.19 12.78
N LEU A 46 -2.93 8.09 13.70
CA LEU A 46 -3.39 9.48 13.66
C LEU A 46 -2.86 10.25 12.48
N VAL A 47 -1.64 9.93 12.03
CA VAL A 47 -1.09 10.50 10.79
C VAL A 47 -1.90 10.02 9.59
N SER A 48 -2.24 8.74 9.50
CA SER A 48 -3.08 8.19 8.42
C SER A 48 -4.47 8.84 8.39
N VAL A 49 -5.08 9.06 9.56
CA VAL A 49 -6.38 9.77 9.65
C VAL A 49 -6.27 11.22 9.19
N ARG A 50 -5.20 11.94 9.56
CA ARG A 50 -4.98 13.33 9.09
C ARG A 50 -4.77 13.40 7.58
N ILE A 51 -4.03 12.46 7.01
CA ILE A 51 -3.89 12.35 5.55
C ILE A 51 -5.26 12.12 4.90
N MET A 52 -6.06 11.19 5.44
CA MET A 52 -7.40 10.91 4.94
C MET A 52 -8.34 12.12 5.03
N GLN A 53 -8.25 12.93 6.10
CA GLN A 53 -8.98 14.18 6.19
C GLN A 53 -8.57 15.19 5.11
N ALA A 54 -7.26 15.25 4.81
CA ALA A 54 -6.73 16.18 3.83
C ALA A 54 -7.14 15.81 2.38
N ILE A 55 -7.04 14.52 2.03
CA ILE A 55 -7.40 14.04 0.68
C ILE A 55 -8.89 13.75 0.49
N THR A 56 -9.64 13.63 1.56
CA THR A 56 -11.04 13.24 1.70
C THR A 56 -11.29 11.72 1.50
N PRO A 57 -12.21 11.12 2.29
CA PRO A 57 -12.59 9.71 2.12
C PRO A 57 -13.20 9.40 0.75
N GLN A 58 -13.89 10.35 0.14
CA GLN A 58 -14.50 10.22 -1.19
C GLN A 58 -13.43 10.07 -2.27
N TYR A 59 -12.41 10.91 -2.22
CA TYR A 59 -11.28 10.81 -3.14
C TYR A 59 -10.55 9.46 -2.96
N ALA A 60 -10.26 9.07 -1.73
CA ALA A 60 -9.60 7.81 -1.44
C ALA A 60 -10.40 6.60 -1.97
N GLN A 61 -11.72 6.56 -1.74
CA GLN A 61 -12.60 5.53 -2.24
C GLN A 61 -12.58 5.44 -3.78
N GLN A 62 -12.63 6.59 -4.45
CA GLN A 62 -12.56 6.64 -5.92
C GLN A 62 -11.19 6.17 -6.42
N PHE A 63 -10.12 6.57 -5.73
CA PHE A 63 -8.77 6.24 -6.15
C PHE A 63 -8.44 4.74 -6.03
N ILE A 64 -8.84 4.10 -4.92
CA ILE A 64 -8.57 2.67 -4.71
C ILE A 64 -9.28 1.74 -5.70
N GLN A 65 -10.34 2.21 -6.39
CA GLN A 65 -10.98 1.44 -7.46
C GLN A 65 -10.00 1.15 -8.60
N LYS A 66 -9.02 2.01 -8.85
CA LYS A 66 -7.96 1.78 -9.84
C LYS A 66 -7.14 0.53 -9.51
N PHE A 67 -7.03 0.15 -8.24
CA PHE A 67 -6.38 -1.06 -7.75
C PHE A 67 -7.28 -2.30 -7.80
N GLY A 68 -8.57 -2.13 -8.12
CA GLY A 68 -9.55 -3.22 -8.21
C GLY A 68 -10.43 -3.40 -6.98
N PHE A 69 -10.38 -2.46 -6.03
CA PHE A 69 -11.30 -2.47 -4.89
C PHE A 69 -12.69 -1.96 -5.29
N MET A 70 -13.72 -2.55 -4.70
CA MET A 70 -15.11 -2.21 -4.99
C MET A 70 -15.64 -1.17 -3.99
N PRO A 71 -16.31 -0.09 -4.43
CA PRO A 71 -16.74 0.99 -3.56
C PRO A 71 -17.79 0.56 -2.52
N ASP A 72 -18.62 -0.44 -2.82
CA ASP A 72 -19.61 -1.00 -1.89
C ASP A 72 -18.98 -1.72 -0.69
N LYS A 73 -17.74 -2.20 -0.83
CA LYS A 73 -16.95 -2.84 0.23
C LYS A 73 -16.04 -1.86 0.98
N HIS A 74 -15.92 -0.62 0.50
CA HIS A 74 -15.01 0.39 1.04
C HIS A 74 -15.77 1.71 1.20
N PRO A 75 -16.50 1.91 2.30
CA PRO A 75 -17.31 3.11 2.50
C PRO A 75 -16.42 4.37 2.57
N ALA A 76 -16.91 5.48 1.98
CA ALA A 76 -16.21 6.76 1.97
C ALA A 76 -16.29 7.48 3.33
N VAL A 77 -15.69 6.89 4.35
CA VAL A 77 -15.65 7.39 5.74
C VAL A 77 -14.22 7.43 6.27
N LEU A 78 -13.93 8.30 7.24
CA LEU A 78 -12.58 8.45 7.79
C LEU A 78 -11.94 7.14 8.29
N PRO A 79 -12.65 6.21 8.94
CA PRO A 79 -12.07 4.95 9.37
C PRO A 79 -11.46 4.08 8.26
N ILE A 80 -11.74 4.34 6.96
CA ILE A 80 -11.09 3.64 5.85
C ILE A 80 -9.56 3.84 5.86
N ALA A 81 -9.07 4.95 6.45
CA ALA A 81 -7.65 5.21 6.66
C ALA A 81 -6.97 4.12 7.51
N LEU A 82 -7.74 3.41 8.33
CA LEU A 82 -7.27 2.36 9.24
C LEU A 82 -7.80 0.97 8.84
N GLY A 83 -8.34 0.83 7.63
CA GLY A 83 -8.74 -0.45 7.09
C GLY A 83 -10.22 -0.82 7.30
N ALA A 84 -11.11 0.15 7.53
CA ALA A 84 -12.56 -0.10 7.61
C ALA A 84 -13.14 -0.44 6.21
N GLY A 85 -12.83 -1.61 5.71
CA GLY A 85 -13.31 -2.15 4.44
C GLY A 85 -13.12 -3.65 4.43
N SER A 86 -13.77 -4.34 3.49
CA SER A 86 -13.66 -5.80 3.36
C SER A 86 -12.91 -6.17 2.09
N VAL A 87 -11.88 -6.99 2.22
CA VAL A 87 -11.03 -7.44 1.12
C VAL A 87 -10.75 -8.93 1.20
N THR A 88 -10.44 -9.54 0.07
CA THR A 88 -9.89 -10.90 0.04
C THR A 88 -8.35 -10.84 -0.04
N PRO A 89 -7.64 -11.91 0.39
CA PRO A 89 -6.20 -12.01 0.17
C PRO A 89 -5.80 -11.86 -1.30
N TRP A 90 -6.62 -12.35 -2.22
CA TRP A 90 -6.44 -12.20 -3.66
C TRP A 90 -6.44 -10.73 -4.11
N GLN A 91 -7.40 -9.95 -3.62
CA GLN A 91 -7.50 -8.52 -3.93
C GLN A 91 -6.30 -7.75 -3.36
N MET A 92 -5.90 -8.03 -2.13
CA MET A 92 -4.74 -7.39 -1.51
C MET A 92 -3.44 -7.73 -2.24
N MET A 93 -3.21 -9.00 -2.57
CA MET A 93 -2.05 -9.42 -3.35
C MET A 93 -2.03 -8.72 -4.71
N SER A 94 -3.16 -8.65 -5.41
CA SER A 94 -3.29 -7.97 -6.69
C SER A 94 -3.02 -6.46 -6.61
N ALA A 95 -3.47 -5.81 -5.53
CA ALA A 95 -3.20 -4.39 -5.29
C ALA A 95 -1.72 -4.14 -4.98
N TYR A 96 -1.07 -4.99 -4.19
CA TYR A 96 0.37 -4.89 -3.92
C TYR A 96 1.22 -5.18 -5.15
N ALA A 97 0.72 -5.98 -6.11
CA ALA A 97 1.39 -6.18 -7.39
C ALA A 97 1.57 -4.87 -8.18
N VAL A 98 0.67 -3.89 -8.03
CA VAL A 98 0.81 -2.55 -8.63
C VAL A 98 2.07 -1.84 -8.12
N PHE A 99 2.35 -1.90 -6.82
CA PHE A 99 3.58 -1.33 -6.26
C PHE A 99 4.81 -2.14 -6.66
N ALA A 100 4.65 -3.45 -6.75
CA ALA A 100 5.74 -4.36 -7.09
C ALA A 100 6.20 -4.23 -8.55
N ASN A 101 5.35 -3.85 -9.48
CA ASN A 101 5.65 -3.86 -10.92
C ASN A 101 5.81 -2.46 -11.54
N GLY A 102 5.92 -1.40 -10.72
CA GLY A 102 6.12 -0.03 -11.21
C GLY A 102 4.85 0.73 -11.57
N GLY A 103 3.69 0.33 -11.04
CA GLY A 103 2.46 1.10 -11.11
C GLY A 103 1.38 0.55 -12.05
N TYR A 104 1.49 -0.70 -12.49
CA TYR A 104 0.54 -1.30 -13.44
C TYR A 104 -0.37 -2.31 -12.75
N ARG A 105 -1.65 -2.27 -13.08
CA ARG A 105 -2.62 -3.27 -12.66
C ARG A 105 -2.59 -4.45 -13.59
N VAL A 106 -2.06 -5.56 -13.12
CA VAL A 106 -2.10 -6.87 -13.80
C VAL A 106 -3.29 -7.68 -13.27
N GLN A 107 -3.81 -8.58 -14.08
CA GLN A 107 -4.89 -9.47 -13.67
C GLN A 107 -4.31 -10.87 -13.38
N PRO A 108 -4.24 -11.28 -12.11
CA PRO A 108 -3.76 -12.60 -11.77
C PRO A 108 -4.76 -13.69 -12.20
N TYR A 109 -4.25 -14.86 -12.52
CA TYR A 109 -5.04 -16.04 -12.91
C TYR A 109 -4.44 -17.31 -12.28
N LEU A 110 -5.28 -18.32 -12.06
CA LEU A 110 -4.87 -19.64 -11.56
C LEU A 110 -4.68 -20.64 -12.69
N ILE A 111 -5.52 -20.57 -13.71
CA ILE A 111 -5.51 -21.52 -14.83
C ILE A 111 -4.98 -20.78 -16.06
N GLU A 112 -3.79 -21.18 -16.51
CA GLU A 112 -3.17 -20.60 -17.69
C GLU A 112 -3.84 -21.09 -18.96
N ARG A 113 -4.13 -22.39 -19.04
CA ARG A 113 -4.67 -23.03 -20.25
C ARG A 113 -5.51 -24.25 -19.91
N VAL A 114 -6.60 -24.43 -20.63
CA VAL A 114 -7.41 -25.66 -20.63
C VAL A 114 -7.36 -26.27 -22.04
N THR A 115 -7.06 -27.56 -22.14
CA THR A 115 -7.06 -28.30 -23.41
C THR A 115 -8.04 -29.47 -23.33
N ASP A 116 -8.58 -29.89 -24.48
CA ASP A 116 -9.32 -31.12 -24.61
C ASP A 116 -8.37 -32.35 -24.64
N VAL A 117 -8.96 -33.54 -24.75
CA VAL A 117 -8.23 -34.82 -24.81
C VAL A 117 -7.33 -34.95 -26.04
N ASN A 118 -7.55 -34.16 -27.06
CA ASN A 118 -6.77 -34.14 -28.32
C ASN A 118 -5.70 -33.05 -28.32
N GLY A 119 -5.52 -32.32 -27.19
CA GLY A 119 -4.54 -31.24 -27.06
C GLY A 119 -5.00 -29.89 -27.62
N ARG A 120 -6.24 -29.76 -28.10
CA ARG A 120 -6.79 -28.51 -28.62
C ARG A 120 -7.06 -27.55 -27.43
N THR A 121 -6.56 -26.34 -27.54
CA THR A 121 -6.81 -25.30 -26.51
C THR A 121 -8.27 -24.89 -26.51
N LEU A 122 -8.95 -25.08 -25.39
CA LEU A 122 -10.33 -24.66 -25.15
C LEU A 122 -10.38 -23.27 -24.52
N MET A 123 -9.39 -22.94 -23.64
CA MET A 123 -9.27 -21.66 -22.97
C MET A 123 -7.79 -21.34 -22.74
N ARG A 124 -7.44 -20.08 -22.84
CA ARG A 124 -6.14 -19.55 -22.42
C ARG A 124 -6.33 -18.23 -21.68
N ALA A 125 -5.66 -18.06 -20.55
CA ALA A 125 -5.64 -16.80 -19.81
C ALA A 125 -4.98 -15.72 -20.67
N THR A 126 -5.54 -14.50 -20.62
CA THR A 126 -4.93 -13.33 -21.27
C THR A 126 -3.93 -12.71 -20.31
N ASN A 127 -2.64 -12.84 -20.61
CA ASN A 127 -1.57 -12.18 -19.87
C ASN A 127 -1.49 -10.71 -20.30
N ARG A 128 -1.68 -9.81 -19.33
CA ARG A 128 -1.37 -8.40 -19.51
C ARG A 128 -0.07 -8.10 -18.77
N ILE A 129 0.97 -7.79 -19.52
CA ILE A 129 2.31 -7.52 -18.99
C ILE A 129 2.39 -6.05 -18.58
N ALA A 130 2.99 -5.78 -17.41
CA ALA A 130 3.25 -4.42 -16.95
C ALA A 130 4.13 -3.67 -17.97
N GLY A 131 3.73 -2.45 -18.33
CA GLY A 131 4.45 -1.65 -19.34
C GLY A 131 3.97 -1.84 -20.76
N ASP A 132 3.11 -2.83 -21.05
CA ASP A 132 2.58 -3.11 -22.37
C ASP A 132 1.04 -2.98 -22.38
N GLU A 133 0.31 -4.04 -22.08
CA GLU A 133 -1.16 -4.05 -22.14
C GLU A 133 -1.84 -3.77 -20.79
N ALA A 134 -1.09 -3.81 -19.69
CA ALA A 134 -1.64 -3.58 -18.35
C ALA A 134 -1.98 -2.10 -18.14
N ILE A 135 -3.07 -1.85 -17.41
CA ILE A 135 -3.53 -0.51 -17.08
C ILE A 135 -2.56 0.13 -16.09
N ARG A 136 -1.99 1.29 -16.43
CA ARG A 136 -1.20 2.09 -15.51
C ARG A 136 -2.12 2.73 -14.46
N VAL A 137 -1.86 2.44 -13.20
CA VAL A 137 -2.59 2.96 -12.02
C VAL A 137 -1.82 4.10 -11.38
N LEU A 138 -0.50 3.97 -11.27
CA LEU A 138 0.41 4.95 -10.70
C LEU A 138 1.43 5.39 -11.74
N SER A 139 1.83 6.66 -11.67
CA SER A 139 3.02 7.11 -12.38
C SER A 139 4.26 6.39 -11.83
N ASP A 140 5.35 6.38 -12.60
CA ASP A 140 6.63 5.78 -12.20
C ASP A 140 7.18 6.41 -10.92
N ARG A 141 7.10 7.75 -10.81
CA ARG A 141 7.54 8.49 -9.61
C ARG A 141 6.70 8.13 -8.37
N ASN A 142 5.38 7.97 -8.52
CA ASN A 142 4.51 7.58 -7.42
C ASN A 142 4.75 6.12 -7.01
N ALA A 143 4.89 5.23 -7.99
CA ALA A 143 5.18 3.82 -7.74
C ALA A 143 6.53 3.64 -7.02
N TYR A 144 7.56 4.37 -7.46
CA TYR A 144 8.87 4.35 -6.81
C TYR A 144 8.82 4.94 -5.39
N THR A 145 8.11 6.07 -5.21
CA THR A 145 7.94 6.68 -3.89
C THR A 145 7.25 5.71 -2.93
N MET A 146 6.17 5.06 -3.35
CA MET A 146 5.47 4.06 -2.53
C MET A 146 6.35 2.84 -2.25
N TYR A 147 7.09 2.34 -3.24
CA TYR A 147 8.09 1.30 -3.02
C TYR A 147 9.09 1.71 -1.93
N SER A 148 9.68 2.89 -2.04
CA SER A 148 10.65 3.41 -1.06
C SER A 148 10.08 3.53 0.35
N LEU A 149 8.80 3.94 0.47
CA LEU A 149 8.10 4.00 1.75
C LEU A 149 7.86 2.60 2.35
N LEU A 150 7.36 1.65 1.55
CA LEU A 150 7.10 0.27 1.96
C LEU A 150 8.40 -0.49 2.26
N HIS A 151 9.48 -0.19 1.53
CA HIS A 151 10.82 -0.71 1.82
C HIS A 151 11.32 -0.20 3.19
N GLY A 152 11.10 1.08 3.51
CA GLY A 152 11.39 1.64 4.84
C GLY A 152 10.72 0.87 5.97
N VAL A 153 9.47 0.42 5.78
CA VAL A 153 8.76 -0.44 6.76
C VAL A 153 9.47 -1.78 6.97
N ALA A 154 10.00 -2.38 5.89
CA ALA A 154 10.72 -3.67 5.94
C ALA A 154 12.15 -3.55 6.48
N VAL A 155 12.76 -2.37 6.42
CA VAL A 155 14.14 -2.16 6.90
C VAL A 155 14.18 -1.61 8.33
N ARG A 156 13.34 -0.62 8.64
CA ARG A 156 13.38 0.15 9.90
C ARG A 156 12.08 0.12 10.70
N GLY A 157 11.00 -0.37 10.08
CA GLY A 157 9.65 -0.31 10.64
C GLY A 157 9.15 -1.62 11.22
N THR A 158 7.82 -1.76 11.22
CA THR A 158 7.10 -2.89 11.82
C THR A 158 7.42 -4.25 11.20
N ALA A 159 8.01 -4.28 9.99
CA ALA A 159 8.40 -5.50 9.27
C ALA A 159 9.93 -5.72 9.20
N ALA A 160 10.74 -5.01 9.99
CA ALA A 160 12.20 -5.11 9.96
C ALA A 160 12.74 -6.53 10.22
N ARG A 161 11.93 -7.40 10.85
CA ARG A 161 12.24 -8.81 11.02
C ARG A 161 12.42 -9.54 9.69
N ALA A 162 11.66 -9.18 8.64
CA ALA A 162 11.75 -9.83 7.33
C ALA A 162 13.13 -9.63 6.70
N THR A 163 13.62 -8.40 6.62
CA THR A 163 14.95 -8.07 6.07
C THR A 163 16.07 -8.77 6.85
N ARG A 164 15.96 -8.82 8.18
CA ARG A 164 16.99 -9.47 9.03
C ARG A 164 17.05 -10.99 8.83
N ILE A 165 15.90 -11.66 8.72
CA ILE A 165 15.85 -13.11 8.60
C ILE A 165 16.20 -13.55 7.18
N LEU A 166 15.58 -12.95 6.17
CA LEU A 166 15.80 -13.30 4.77
C LEU A 166 17.13 -12.77 4.23
N LYS A 167 17.78 -11.83 4.94
CA LYS A 167 19.05 -11.18 4.53
C LYS A 167 18.96 -10.57 3.12
N ARG A 168 17.82 -9.96 2.80
CA ARG A 168 17.53 -9.33 1.49
C ARG A 168 17.21 -7.86 1.66
N GLN A 169 17.67 -7.04 0.71
CA GLN A 169 17.46 -5.59 0.70
C GLN A 169 16.33 -5.14 -0.24
N ASP A 170 15.70 -6.06 -0.95
CA ASP A 170 14.64 -5.75 -1.93
C ASP A 170 13.22 -5.99 -1.39
N ILE A 171 13.08 -6.19 -0.07
CA ILE A 171 11.79 -6.42 0.57
C ILE A 171 11.07 -5.09 0.78
N ALA A 172 9.78 -5.07 0.41
CA ALA A 172 8.87 -3.97 0.70
C ALA A 172 7.50 -4.52 1.10
N GLY A 173 6.83 -3.90 2.08
CA GLY A 173 5.54 -4.40 2.54
C GLY A 173 5.02 -3.66 3.75
N LYS A 174 3.83 -4.03 4.21
CA LYS A 174 3.16 -3.41 5.35
C LYS A 174 2.41 -4.45 6.20
N THR A 175 2.53 -4.31 7.50
CA THR A 175 1.71 -5.01 8.49
C THR A 175 0.35 -4.36 8.63
N GLY A 176 -0.70 -5.16 8.82
CA GLY A 176 -2.04 -4.70 9.19
C GLY A 176 -2.55 -5.43 10.42
N THR A 177 -3.26 -4.72 11.28
CA THR A 177 -3.92 -5.30 12.46
C THR A 177 -5.21 -4.52 12.67
N SER A 178 -6.35 -5.21 12.66
CA SER A 178 -7.62 -4.59 12.99
C SER A 178 -7.77 -4.38 14.50
N ASN A 179 -8.77 -3.58 14.90
CA ASN A 179 -9.10 -3.40 16.31
C ASN A 179 -9.35 -4.75 16.97
N ASP A 180 -8.94 -4.89 18.23
CA ASP A 180 -9.06 -6.11 19.02
C ASP A 180 -8.42 -7.36 18.38
N ALA A 181 -7.50 -7.14 17.43
CA ALA A 181 -6.79 -8.20 16.69
C ALA A 181 -7.75 -9.24 16.08
N HIS A 182 -8.83 -8.81 15.43
CA HIS A 182 -9.70 -9.71 14.67
C HIS A 182 -9.04 -10.19 13.38
N ASP A 183 -8.21 -9.33 12.76
CA ASP A 183 -7.46 -9.62 11.55
C ASP A 183 -5.99 -9.25 11.72
N ALA A 184 -5.13 -10.14 11.33
CA ALA A 184 -3.70 -9.90 11.22
C ALA A 184 -3.26 -10.08 9.76
N TRP A 185 -2.61 -9.07 9.21
CA TRP A 185 -2.17 -9.02 7.82
C TRP A 185 -0.69 -8.74 7.69
N PHE A 186 -0.06 -9.36 6.72
CA PHE A 186 1.15 -8.83 6.10
C PHE A 186 1.03 -8.97 4.59
N CYS A 187 1.20 -7.85 3.88
CA CYS A 187 1.25 -7.82 2.43
C CYS A 187 2.59 -7.22 2.01
N GLY A 188 3.31 -7.90 1.12
CA GLY A 188 4.63 -7.45 0.71
C GLY A 188 5.14 -8.21 -0.50
N PHE A 189 6.30 -7.76 -0.97
CA PHE A 189 6.96 -8.31 -2.14
C PHE A 189 8.48 -8.26 -2.01
N ALA A 190 9.16 -9.15 -2.71
CA ALA A 190 10.60 -9.18 -2.90
C ALA A 190 10.91 -9.94 -4.19
N GLY A 191 11.98 -9.56 -4.88
CA GLY A 191 12.29 -10.12 -6.20
C GLY A 191 11.12 -9.87 -7.16
N ASN A 192 10.65 -10.93 -7.78
CA ASN A 192 9.50 -10.96 -8.69
C ASN A 192 8.22 -11.54 -8.03
N LEU A 193 8.22 -11.72 -6.71
CA LEU A 193 7.11 -12.32 -5.98
C LEU A 193 6.36 -11.31 -5.13
N VAL A 194 5.03 -11.42 -5.14
CA VAL A 194 4.12 -10.69 -4.25
C VAL A 194 3.34 -11.71 -3.43
N ALA A 195 3.29 -11.54 -2.12
CA ALA A 195 2.53 -12.41 -1.25
C ALA A 195 1.73 -11.60 -0.22
N ALA A 196 0.54 -12.09 0.08
CA ALA A 196 -0.33 -11.56 1.12
C ALA A 196 -0.67 -12.70 2.09
N THR A 197 -0.42 -12.47 3.38
CA THR A 197 -0.76 -13.40 4.45
C THR A 197 -1.82 -12.77 5.33
N TRP A 198 -2.87 -13.50 5.56
CA TRP A 198 -3.98 -13.14 6.44
C TRP A 198 -4.24 -14.23 7.46
N MET A 199 -4.47 -13.79 8.69
CA MET A 199 -4.98 -14.62 9.77
C MET A 199 -6.21 -13.94 10.36
N GLY A 200 -7.28 -14.70 10.47
CA GLY A 200 -8.58 -14.23 10.95
C GLY A 200 -9.58 -15.37 10.98
N TYR A 201 -10.81 -15.04 11.33
CA TYR A 201 -11.93 -15.95 11.30
C TYR A 201 -12.98 -15.43 10.31
N ASP A 202 -13.67 -16.33 9.61
CA ASP A 202 -14.77 -15.97 8.69
C ASP A 202 -15.87 -15.19 9.40
N THR A 203 -16.19 -15.57 10.64
CA THR A 203 -16.98 -14.74 11.56
C THR A 203 -16.01 -14.00 12.48
N PRO A 204 -15.89 -12.67 12.36
CA PRO A 204 -14.87 -11.90 13.08
C PRO A 204 -14.94 -12.12 14.60
N LYS A 205 -13.82 -12.53 15.18
CA LYS A 205 -13.60 -12.63 16.63
C LYS A 205 -12.12 -12.41 16.93
N PRO A 206 -11.75 -11.97 18.15
CA PRO A 206 -10.36 -11.75 18.51
C PRO A 206 -9.50 -12.99 18.33
N LEU A 207 -8.33 -12.80 17.70
CA LEU A 207 -7.31 -13.84 17.55
C LEU A 207 -6.57 -14.12 18.87
N GLY A 208 -6.51 -13.13 19.75
CA GLY A 208 -5.84 -13.18 21.04
C GLY A 208 -5.08 -11.90 21.34
N ALA A 209 -4.67 -11.74 22.60
CA ALA A 209 -3.87 -10.62 23.02
C ALA A 209 -2.50 -10.66 22.34
N ARG A 210 -2.10 -9.59 21.66
CA ARG A 210 -0.83 -9.41 20.92
C ARG A 210 -0.74 -10.14 19.58
N GLU A 211 -1.82 -10.76 19.06
CA GLU A 211 -1.84 -11.38 17.74
C GLU A 211 -1.96 -10.31 16.66
N THR A 212 -0.82 -9.75 16.29
CA THR A 212 -0.70 -8.63 15.32
C THR A 212 -0.20 -9.13 13.97
N GLY A 213 -0.36 -8.31 12.92
CA GLY A 213 0.22 -8.59 11.62
C GLY A 213 1.74 -8.81 11.64
N GLY A 214 2.45 -8.06 12.49
CA GLY A 214 3.90 -8.24 12.71
C GLY A 214 4.27 -9.48 13.53
N GLY A 215 3.40 -9.91 14.45
CA GLY A 215 3.61 -11.07 15.32
C GLY A 215 3.16 -12.39 14.69
N LEU A 216 2.06 -12.39 13.94
CA LEU A 216 1.41 -13.59 13.44
C LEU A 216 1.60 -13.77 11.91
N SER A 217 1.17 -12.81 11.10
CA SER A 217 1.16 -12.95 9.64
C SER A 217 2.54 -12.75 9.01
N LEU A 218 3.35 -11.84 9.53
CA LEU A 218 4.71 -11.61 9.03
C LEU A 218 5.62 -12.84 9.13
N PRO A 219 5.65 -13.61 10.24
CA PRO A 219 6.42 -14.85 10.30
C PRO A 219 6.07 -15.86 9.21
N ILE A 220 4.77 -16.08 8.96
CA ILE A 220 4.29 -17.00 7.89
C ILE A 220 4.76 -16.50 6.51
N TRP A 221 4.64 -15.20 6.27
CA TRP A 221 5.14 -14.60 5.03
C TRP A 221 6.65 -14.80 4.87
N ILE A 222 7.43 -14.63 5.94
CA ILE A 222 8.89 -14.82 5.92
C ILE A 222 9.23 -16.28 5.57
N GLU A 223 8.58 -17.25 6.21
CA GLU A 223 8.80 -18.67 5.96
C GLU A 223 8.50 -19.04 4.50
N PHE A 224 7.35 -18.60 3.99
CA PHE A 224 6.99 -18.77 2.58
C PHE A 224 8.04 -18.15 1.64
N MET A 225 8.43 -16.89 1.88
CA MET A 225 9.37 -16.20 1.01
C MET A 225 10.80 -16.75 1.10
N GLN A 226 11.18 -17.33 2.23
CA GLN A 226 12.48 -17.96 2.40
C GLN A 226 12.67 -19.13 1.42
N ASP A 227 11.63 -19.91 1.20
CA ASP A 227 11.67 -21.01 0.24
C ASP A 227 11.43 -20.52 -1.19
N ALA A 228 10.44 -19.66 -1.39
CA ALA A 228 10.04 -19.17 -2.71
C ALA A 228 11.13 -18.32 -3.40
N LEU A 229 11.95 -17.60 -2.63
CA LEU A 229 13.05 -16.77 -3.16
C LEU A 229 14.40 -17.50 -3.19
N LYS A 230 14.44 -18.77 -2.85
CA LYS A 230 15.68 -19.55 -2.86
C LYS A 230 16.31 -19.58 -4.26
N GLY A 231 17.55 -19.11 -4.34
CA GLY A 231 18.26 -19.01 -5.63
C GLY A 231 17.81 -17.86 -6.53
N GLN A 232 16.84 -17.04 -6.11
CA GLN A 232 16.43 -15.86 -6.84
C GLN A 232 17.31 -14.65 -6.49
N PRO A 233 17.80 -13.89 -7.47
CA PRO A 233 18.57 -12.67 -7.22
C PRO A 233 17.71 -11.60 -6.56
N GLU A 234 18.34 -10.67 -5.89
CA GLU A 234 17.67 -9.45 -5.44
C GLU A 234 17.33 -8.55 -6.62
N TYR A 235 16.16 -7.91 -6.54
CA TYR A 235 15.69 -7.01 -7.59
C TYR A 235 15.93 -5.55 -7.20
N THR A 236 16.92 -4.92 -7.83
CA THR A 236 17.18 -3.50 -7.65
C THR A 236 16.21 -2.66 -8.47
N ARG A 237 15.41 -1.84 -7.79
CA ARG A 237 14.51 -0.91 -8.47
C ARG A 237 15.25 0.33 -8.91
N ILE A 238 15.08 0.65 -10.18
CA ILE A 238 15.67 1.85 -10.78
C ILE A 238 14.86 3.06 -10.33
N MET A 239 15.55 4.05 -9.77
CA MET A 239 14.95 5.34 -9.42
C MET A 239 14.66 6.14 -10.70
N PRO A 240 13.41 6.58 -10.94
CA PRO A 240 13.08 7.40 -12.09
C PRO A 240 13.80 8.74 -12.06
N SER A 241 14.09 9.31 -13.23
CA SER A 241 14.71 10.64 -13.33
C SER A 241 13.84 11.77 -12.80
N SER A 242 12.52 11.52 -12.68
CA SER A 242 11.51 12.45 -12.14
C SER A 242 11.55 12.59 -10.62
N VAL A 243 12.37 11.82 -9.91
CA VAL A 243 12.56 11.92 -8.47
C VAL A 243 14.03 12.08 -8.08
N VAL A 244 14.25 12.55 -6.85
CA VAL A 244 15.58 12.66 -6.22
C VAL A 244 15.46 12.23 -4.76
N GLU A 245 16.50 11.55 -4.27
CA GLU A 245 16.60 11.21 -2.86
C GLU A 245 17.53 12.21 -2.16
N VAL A 246 17.06 12.81 -1.07
CA VAL A 246 17.82 13.69 -0.22
C VAL A 246 17.64 13.27 1.23
N ASN A 247 18.72 12.90 1.90
CA ASN A 247 18.70 12.43 3.30
C ASN A 247 17.71 11.29 3.58
N GLY A 248 17.55 10.36 2.64
CA GLY A 248 16.66 9.21 2.77
C GLY A 248 15.18 9.51 2.47
N GLU A 249 14.86 10.73 2.06
CA GLU A 249 13.51 11.13 1.65
C GLU A 249 13.43 11.36 0.15
N ILE A 250 12.33 10.96 -0.46
CA ILE A 250 12.08 11.10 -1.89
C ILE A 250 11.35 12.42 -2.15
N PHE A 251 11.87 13.18 -3.10
CA PHE A 251 11.25 14.41 -3.61
C PHE A 251 11.03 14.29 -5.11
N TYR A 252 9.98 14.93 -5.60
CA TYR A 252 9.79 15.10 -7.02
C TYR A 252 10.78 16.14 -7.54
N ARG A 253 11.42 15.82 -8.65
CA ARG A 253 12.28 16.77 -9.32
C ARG A 253 11.41 17.73 -10.12
N GLU A 254 11.51 19.03 -9.80
CA GLU A 254 10.89 20.06 -10.62
C GLU A 254 11.53 20.08 -12.02
N PRO A 255 10.76 20.39 -13.07
CA PRO A 255 11.31 20.56 -14.41
C PRO A 255 12.38 21.65 -14.38
N ILE A 256 13.58 21.36 -14.87
CA ILE A 256 14.59 22.39 -15.14
C ILE A 256 14.10 23.12 -16.40
N ASP A 257 14.05 24.47 -16.36
CA ASP A 257 13.73 25.36 -17.50
C ASP A 257 12.30 25.33 -18.04
N GLY A 258 11.27 25.18 -17.20
CA GLY A 258 9.87 25.35 -17.62
C GLY A 258 9.39 24.36 -18.68
N ALA A 259 10.20 23.37 -19.05
CA ALA A 259 9.76 22.28 -19.88
C ALA A 259 8.75 21.43 -19.10
N PRO A 260 7.52 21.22 -19.59
CA PRO A 260 6.59 20.33 -18.93
C PRO A 260 7.24 18.95 -18.82
N LEU A 261 7.17 18.34 -17.63
CA LEU A 261 7.40 16.90 -17.51
C LEU A 261 6.51 16.20 -18.55
N PRO A 262 6.97 15.12 -19.21
CA PRO A 262 6.13 14.40 -20.15
C PRO A 262 4.78 14.15 -19.49
N VAL A 263 3.72 14.70 -20.08
CA VAL A 263 2.36 14.55 -19.56
C VAL A 263 2.00 13.08 -19.71
N GLU A 264 2.21 12.31 -18.66
CA GLU A 264 1.55 11.02 -18.56
C GLU A 264 0.03 11.33 -18.59
N ASN A 265 -0.71 10.68 -19.45
CA ASN A 265 -2.16 10.82 -19.59
C ASN A 265 -2.86 10.54 -18.28
N THR A 266 -2.90 11.53 -17.41
CA THR A 266 -3.70 11.54 -16.19
C THR A 266 -4.99 12.26 -16.53
N PRO A 267 -6.18 11.74 -16.21
CA PRO A 267 -7.42 12.47 -16.42
C PRO A 267 -7.35 13.82 -15.71
N GLN A 268 -7.65 14.88 -16.42
CA GLN A 268 -7.61 16.25 -16.00
C GLN A 268 -8.26 16.44 -14.62
N ALA A 269 -7.44 16.78 -13.61
CA ALA A 269 -7.92 17.15 -12.28
C ALA A 269 -8.27 18.64 -12.27
N ALA A 270 -9.39 18.97 -11.64
CA ALA A 270 -9.91 20.33 -11.45
C ALA A 270 -8.91 21.23 -10.71
N GLN A 271 -9.05 22.53 -10.91
CA GLN A 271 -8.16 23.63 -10.46
C GLN A 271 -7.80 23.65 -8.95
N PRO A 272 -6.61 24.15 -8.57
CA PRO A 272 -6.02 23.94 -7.25
C PRO A 272 -6.63 24.81 -6.13
N GLN A 273 -6.75 24.23 -4.93
CA GLN A 273 -6.98 24.91 -3.66
C GLN A 273 -5.83 24.67 -2.67
N PRO A 274 -5.41 25.68 -1.85
CA PRO A 274 -3.99 25.87 -1.51
C PRO A 274 -3.45 25.00 -0.43
N MET A 275 -3.83 24.06 0.21
CA MET A 275 -3.10 23.16 1.13
C MET A 275 -3.51 21.68 1.01
N LYS A 276 -4.75 21.44 0.62
CA LYS A 276 -5.27 20.08 0.41
C LYS A 276 -4.63 19.43 -0.82
N ASP A 277 -4.29 20.25 -1.81
CA ASP A 277 -3.74 19.81 -3.08
C ASP A 277 -2.24 19.48 -2.97
N LEU A 278 -1.48 20.22 -2.16
CA LEU A 278 -0.06 19.92 -1.89
C LEU A 278 0.15 18.54 -1.25
N ILE A 279 -0.70 18.14 -0.32
CA ILE A 279 -0.63 16.81 0.30
C ILE A 279 -1.05 15.75 -0.72
N ARG A 280 -2.10 16.01 -1.49
CA ARG A 280 -2.61 15.08 -2.50
C ARG A 280 -1.62 14.84 -3.63
N ASP A 281 -1.00 15.88 -4.16
CA ASP A 281 -0.01 15.80 -5.23
C ASP A 281 1.34 15.24 -4.77
N GLN A 282 1.63 15.25 -3.46
CA GLN A 282 2.83 14.67 -2.87
C GLN A 282 2.65 13.20 -2.44
N ILE A 283 1.41 12.75 -2.24
CA ILE A 283 1.11 11.37 -1.82
C ILE A 283 0.88 10.45 -3.02
N PHE A 284 0.38 10.97 -4.11
CA PHE A 284 0.00 10.25 -5.33
C PHE A 284 0.64 10.92 -6.55
#